data_1a777ee3e4351361557a934f8045d6d3
#
_entry.id   1a777ee3e4351361557a934f8045d6d3
#
_cell.length_a   1.000
_cell.length_b   1.000
_cell.length_c   1.000
_cell.angle_alpha   90.00
_cell.angle_beta   90.00
_cell.angle_gamma   90.00
#
_symmetry.space_group_name_H-M   'P 1'
#
loop_
_entity.id
_entity.type
_entity.pdbx_description
1 polymer ?
#
loop_
_entity_poly.entity_id
_entity_poly.type
_entity_poly.pdbx_seq_one_letter_code
_entity_poly.pdbx_strand_id
1 'polypeptide(L)'
;MKQITRLFSAALLTLGMMSVATAPLSAAEYIGTVEPNNILRMLQENGYEDAFVADTDYEDLPILNFTLADSKAVIYFYECGKTGKACEFLQLYVGWSMDNRPSYKTINDFNAAERFSQAYIDDENDPVIEQWVTLEGGISDVNFINTVATFGLTVDKFEDAIGWQE
;
A
#
# COMPACT_ATOMS: atom_id res chain seq x y z
N MET A 1 -53.09 -43.66 -59.49
CA MET A 1 -52.84 -42.32 -59.00
C MET A 1 -52.32 -42.44 -57.54
N LYS A 2 -51.01 -42.23 -57.31
CA LYS A 2 -50.37 -42.36 -56.02
C LYS A 2 -50.11 -40.94 -55.49
N GLN A 3 -50.71 -40.57 -54.38
CA GLN A 3 -50.44 -39.31 -53.71
C GLN A 3 -49.18 -39.47 -52.81
N ILE A 4 -48.23 -38.58 -53.02
CA ILE A 4 -46.99 -38.52 -52.26
C ILE A 4 -47.17 -37.40 -51.22
N THR A 5 -47.31 -37.79 -49.95
CA THR A 5 -47.40 -36.85 -48.81
C THR A 5 -45.97 -36.45 -48.43
N ARG A 6 -45.59 -35.17 -48.56
CA ARG A 6 -44.34 -34.63 -48.08
C ARG A 6 -44.49 -34.18 -46.61
N LEU A 7 -43.76 -34.83 -45.74
CA LEU A 7 -43.55 -34.40 -44.36
C LEU A 7 -42.48 -33.28 -44.30
N PHE A 8 -42.86 -32.09 -43.86
CA PHE A 8 -41.93 -31.01 -43.50
C PHE A 8 -41.55 -31.17 -42.04
N SER A 9 -40.28 -31.52 -41.78
CA SER A 9 -39.72 -31.48 -40.45
C SER A 9 -39.26 -30.04 -40.15
N ALA A 10 -39.90 -29.37 -39.21
CA ALA A 10 -39.45 -28.09 -38.71
C ALA A 10 -38.38 -28.32 -37.62
N ALA A 11 -37.15 -27.95 -37.91
CA ALA A 11 -36.07 -27.93 -36.93
C ALA A 11 -36.17 -26.64 -36.11
N LEU A 12 -36.51 -26.77 -34.83
CA LEU A 12 -36.44 -25.66 -33.84
C LEU A 12 -34.96 -25.45 -33.50
N LEU A 13 -34.39 -24.31 -33.93
CA LEU A 13 -33.12 -23.83 -33.43
C LEU A 13 -33.37 -23.11 -32.07
N THR A 14 -32.99 -23.73 -30.96
CA THR A 14 -32.95 -23.09 -29.66
C THR A 14 -31.65 -22.25 -29.57
N LEU A 15 -31.77 -20.92 -29.68
CA LEU A 15 -30.70 -20.00 -29.33
C LEU A 15 -30.52 -20.03 -27.82
N GLY A 16 -29.45 -20.67 -27.35
CA GLY A 16 -29.02 -20.56 -25.95
C GLY A 16 -28.48 -19.16 -25.66
N MET A 17 -29.21 -18.35 -24.91
CA MET A 17 -28.68 -17.11 -24.35
C MET A 17 -27.62 -17.46 -23.30
N MET A 18 -26.34 -17.30 -23.62
CA MET A 18 -25.27 -17.29 -22.61
C MET A 18 -25.39 -15.99 -21.81
N SER A 19 -25.90 -16.08 -20.58
CA SER A 19 -25.82 -14.98 -19.61
C SER A 19 -24.37 -14.81 -19.18
N VAL A 20 -23.72 -13.75 -19.67
CA VAL A 20 -22.42 -13.31 -19.13
C VAL A 20 -22.71 -12.71 -17.76
N ALA A 21 -22.34 -13.43 -16.70
CA ALA A 21 -22.36 -12.89 -15.34
C ALA A 21 -21.28 -11.81 -15.26
N THR A 22 -21.68 -10.55 -15.30
CA THR A 22 -20.79 -9.42 -14.96
C THR A 22 -20.61 -9.46 -13.45
N ALA A 23 -19.41 -9.85 -13.00
CA ALA A 23 -19.02 -9.66 -11.61
C ALA A 23 -19.11 -8.14 -11.32
N PRO A 24 -19.70 -7.72 -10.16
CA PRO A 24 -19.71 -6.33 -9.80
C PRO A 24 -18.25 -5.86 -9.65
N LEU A 25 -17.86 -4.83 -10.39
CA LEU A 25 -16.62 -4.11 -10.14
C LEU A 25 -16.78 -3.53 -8.72
N SER A 26 -15.99 -4.02 -7.76
CA SER A 26 -15.91 -3.37 -6.45
C SER A 26 -15.41 -1.94 -6.70
N ALA A 27 -16.22 -0.95 -6.31
CA ALA A 27 -15.77 0.43 -6.36
C ALA A 27 -14.67 0.58 -5.30
N ALA A 28 -13.55 1.20 -5.67
CA ALA A 28 -12.49 1.53 -4.72
C ALA A 28 -13.06 2.39 -3.58
N GLU A 29 -12.75 2.05 -2.36
CA GLU A 29 -13.10 2.86 -1.20
C GLU A 29 -12.25 4.15 -1.22
N TYR A 30 -12.86 5.27 -0.86
CA TYR A 30 -12.21 6.56 -0.88
C TYR A 30 -11.82 6.99 0.53
N ILE A 31 -10.55 7.25 0.73
CA ILE A 31 -9.96 7.63 2.02
C ILE A 31 -9.73 9.13 2.02
N GLY A 32 -10.43 9.87 2.86
CA GLY A 32 -10.25 11.33 2.99
C GLY A 32 -9.47 11.71 4.24
N THR A 33 -9.91 11.18 5.38
CA THR A 33 -9.18 11.24 6.65
C THR A 33 -9.26 9.87 7.28
N VAL A 34 -8.25 9.47 8.06
CA VAL A 34 -8.22 8.09 8.56
C VAL A 34 -8.05 8.02 10.07
N GLU A 35 -8.69 7.01 10.63
CA GLU A 35 -8.32 6.46 11.93
C GLU A 35 -7.24 5.38 11.71
N PRO A 36 -6.25 5.26 12.59
CA PRO A 36 -5.19 4.24 12.48
C PRO A 36 -5.72 2.82 12.27
N ASN A 37 -6.82 2.47 12.91
CA ASN A 37 -7.46 1.15 12.74
C ASN A 37 -8.00 0.89 11.31
N ASN A 38 -8.33 1.93 10.54
CA ASN A 38 -8.75 1.77 9.16
C ASN A 38 -7.56 1.40 8.27
N ILE A 39 -6.41 2.05 8.50
CA ILE A 39 -5.15 1.72 7.81
C ILE A 39 -4.68 0.31 8.20
N LEU A 40 -4.76 -0.04 9.50
CA LEU A 40 -4.46 -1.39 9.98
C LEU A 40 -5.26 -2.46 9.22
N ARG A 41 -6.58 -2.30 9.16
CA ARG A 41 -7.45 -3.23 8.42
C ARG A 41 -7.05 -3.35 6.95
N MET A 42 -6.79 -2.22 6.29
CA MET A 42 -6.36 -2.22 4.88
C MET A 42 -5.07 -2.98 4.66
N LEU A 43 -4.08 -2.80 5.52
CA LEU A 43 -2.82 -3.53 5.44
C LEU A 43 -3.04 -5.02 5.63
N GLN A 44 -3.77 -5.43 6.67
CA GLN A 44 -4.04 -6.84 6.96
C GLN A 44 -4.83 -7.53 5.83
N GLU A 45 -5.82 -6.87 5.25
CA GLU A 45 -6.60 -7.37 4.11
C GLU A 45 -5.76 -7.50 2.81
N ASN A 46 -4.58 -6.86 2.75
CA ASN A 46 -3.69 -6.87 1.59
C ASN A 46 -2.34 -7.56 1.85
N GLY A 47 -2.28 -8.46 2.83
CA GLY A 47 -1.15 -9.38 3.03
C GLY A 47 -0.13 -8.95 4.08
N TYR A 48 -0.32 -7.81 4.77
CA TYR A 48 0.51 -7.38 5.90
C TYR A 48 -0.16 -7.83 7.22
N GLU A 49 -0.25 -9.15 7.42
CA GLU A 49 -1.00 -9.76 8.52
C GLU A 49 -0.39 -9.48 9.90
N ASP A 50 0.91 -9.19 9.96
CA ASP A 50 1.65 -8.83 11.16
C ASP A 50 1.45 -7.37 11.60
N ALA A 51 0.76 -6.55 10.80
CA ALA A 51 0.50 -5.16 11.13
C ALA A 51 -0.27 -5.01 12.45
N PHE A 52 0.13 -4.07 13.28
CA PHE A 52 -0.56 -3.72 14.52
C PHE A 52 -0.39 -2.24 14.89
N VAL A 53 -1.38 -1.69 15.56
CA VAL A 53 -1.30 -0.34 16.14
C VAL A 53 -0.67 -0.42 17.52
N ALA A 54 0.31 0.42 17.78
CA ALA A 54 0.92 0.59 19.09
C ALA A 54 0.75 2.03 19.58
N ASP A 55 0.59 2.17 20.90
CA ASP A 55 0.68 3.47 21.53
C ASP A 55 2.15 3.92 21.59
N THR A 56 2.37 5.22 21.46
CA THR A 56 3.70 5.79 21.56
C THR A 56 3.72 6.87 22.64
N ASP A 57 4.89 7.08 23.23
CA ASP A 57 5.13 8.19 24.15
C ASP A 57 5.38 9.52 23.41
N TYR A 58 5.46 9.47 22.08
CA TYR A 58 5.71 10.63 21.25
C TYR A 58 4.39 11.28 20.85
N GLU A 59 4.13 12.47 21.39
CA GLU A 59 2.95 13.32 21.11
C GLU A 59 1.58 12.64 21.32
N ASP A 60 1.52 11.55 22.09
CA ASP A 60 0.29 10.74 22.30
C ASP A 60 -0.39 10.27 21.00
N LEU A 61 0.36 10.18 19.90
CA LEU A 61 -0.17 9.73 18.61
C LEU A 61 0.10 8.22 18.41
N PRO A 62 -0.88 7.46 17.94
CA PRO A 62 -0.66 6.05 17.63
C PRO A 62 0.32 5.91 16.47
N ILE A 63 1.08 4.82 16.49
CA ILE A 63 1.89 4.37 15.36
C ILE A 63 1.38 3.01 14.89
N LEU A 64 1.62 2.68 13.62
CA LEU A 64 1.33 1.38 13.07
C LEU A 64 2.63 0.72 12.64
N ASN A 65 2.89 -0.47 13.18
CA ASN A 65 4.06 -1.26 12.86
C ASN A 65 3.67 -2.43 11.96
N PHE A 66 4.52 -2.80 11.01
CA PHE A 66 4.37 -3.96 10.15
C PHE A 66 5.70 -4.33 9.51
N THR A 67 5.78 -5.49 8.88
CA THR A 67 6.94 -5.90 8.07
C THR A 67 6.74 -5.48 6.61
N LEU A 68 7.74 -4.82 6.04
CA LEU A 68 7.77 -4.41 4.64
C LEU A 68 9.14 -4.71 4.06
N ALA A 69 9.20 -5.51 3.00
CA ALA A 69 10.48 -5.92 2.38
C ALA A 69 11.47 -6.52 3.41
N ASP A 70 10.96 -7.41 4.26
CA ASP A 70 11.67 -8.06 5.38
C ASP A 70 12.16 -7.11 6.50
N SER A 71 12.01 -5.79 6.33
CA SER A 71 12.35 -4.79 7.34
C SER A 71 11.16 -4.32 8.17
N LYS A 72 11.44 -3.85 9.40
CA LYS A 72 10.43 -3.23 10.27
C LYS A 72 10.05 -1.86 9.75
N ALA A 73 8.81 -1.72 9.32
CA ALA A 73 8.25 -0.47 8.85
C ALA A 73 7.28 0.13 9.88
N VAL A 74 7.21 1.44 9.89
CA VAL A 74 6.31 2.22 10.74
C VAL A 74 5.49 3.16 9.89
N ILE A 75 4.21 3.33 10.22
CA ILE A 75 3.40 4.43 9.74
C ILE A 75 3.17 5.39 10.91
N TYR A 76 3.64 6.61 10.75
CA TYR A 76 3.31 7.73 11.63
C TYR A 76 2.09 8.46 11.09
N PHE A 77 1.28 8.99 12.00
CA PHE A 77 0.05 9.71 11.70
C PHE A 77 0.20 11.16 12.14
N TYR A 78 -0.17 12.10 11.27
CA TYR A 78 -0.02 13.53 11.52
C TYR A 78 -1.32 14.28 11.24
N GLU A 79 -1.43 15.48 11.85
CA GLU A 79 -2.61 16.33 11.75
C GLU A 79 -3.89 15.57 12.10
N CYS A 80 -3.80 14.78 13.16
CA CYS A 80 -4.91 14.00 13.66
C CYS A 80 -5.76 14.89 14.57
N GLY A 81 -6.93 15.31 14.20
CA GLY A 81 -7.80 16.18 14.96
C GLY A 81 -7.75 15.97 16.50
N LYS A 82 -8.41 16.78 17.28
CA LYS A 82 -8.33 16.83 18.76
C LYS A 82 -8.53 15.49 19.49
N THR A 83 -9.00 14.46 18.80
CA THR A 83 -9.27 13.14 19.36
C THR A 83 -8.22 12.09 18.97
N GLY A 84 -7.11 12.49 18.29
CA GLY A 84 -6.14 11.55 17.72
C GLY A 84 -6.72 10.72 16.57
N LYS A 85 -7.84 11.17 16.01
CA LYS A 85 -8.56 10.54 14.90
C LYS A 85 -8.65 11.50 13.73
N ALA A 86 -8.96 10.99 12.56
CA ALA A 86 -9.07 11.79 11.35
C ALA A 86 -7.75 12.49 10.97
N CYS A 87 -6.69 11.70 10.85
CA CYS A 87 -5.37 12.16 10.43
C CYS A 87 -5.37 12.51 8.92
N GLU A 88 -4.67 13.58 8.56
CA GLU A 88 -4.63 14.11 7.20
C GLU A 88 -3.34 13.69 6.46
N PHE A 89 -2.30 13.28 7.19
CA PHE A 89 -1.04 12.84 6.62
C PHE A 89 -0.57 11.54 7.26
N LEU A 90 0.08 10.71 6.44
CA LEU A 90 0.80 9.53 6.86
C LEU A 90 2.25 9.64 6.42
N GLN A 91 3.16 9.11 7.22
CA GLN A 91 4.55 8.92 6.85
C GLN A 91 4.87 7.42 6.94
N LEU A 92 5.19 6.81 5.82
CA LEU A 92 5.82 5.50 5.77
C LEU A 92 7.29 5.67 6.10
N TYR A 93 7.81 4.87 7.01
CA TYR A 93 9.14 5.03 7.56
C TYR A 93 9.82 3.68 7.75
N VAL A 94 11.09 3.58 7.39
CA VAL A 94 11.99 2.49 7.75
C VAL A 94 13.35 3.07 8.12
N GLY A 95 13.92 2.62 9.22
CA GLY A 95 15.25 3.03 9.69
C GLY A 95 16.07 1.82 10.13
N TRP A 96 17.38 1.89 9.98
CA TRP A 96 18.33 0.82 10.30
C TRP A 96 19.40 1.31 11.24
N SER A 97 19.57 0.63 12.36
CA SER A 97 20.71 0.90 13.25
C SER A 97 21.95 0.16 12.73
N MET A 98 22.99 0.91 12.34
CA MET A 98 24.19 0.37 11.70
C MET A 98 25.46 0.87 12.37
N ASP A 99 26.38 -0.06 12.69
CA ASP A 99 27.73 0.28 13.16
C ASP A 99 28.54 1.08 12.10
N ASN A 100 28.37 0.73 10.84
CA ASN A 100 29.01 1.36 9.68
C ASN A 100 27.96 2.07 8.82
N ARG A 101 27.63 3.30 9.19
CA ARG A 101 26.67 4.10 8.41
C ARG A 101 27.12 4.37 6.98
N PRO A 102 26.20 4.46 6.02
CA PRO A 102 26.51 4.86 4.66
C PRO A 102 27.03 6.31 4.60
N SER A 103 27.78 6.62 3.53
CA SER A 103 28.22 7.99 3.31
C SER A 103 27.06 8.89 2.88
N TYR A 104 27.17 10.20 3.17
CA TYR A 104 26.21 11.18 2.62
C TYR A 104 26.16 11.17 1.09
N LYS A 105 27.26 10.77 0.44
CA LYS A 105 27.28 10.60 -1.02
C LYS A 105 26.36 9.45 -1.45
N THR A 106 26.40 8.32 -0.74
CA THR A 106 25.52 7.18 -0.99
C THR A 106 24.05 7.59 -0.90
N ILE A 107 23.69 8.33 0.16
CA ILE A 107 22.34 8.85 0.36
C ILE A 107 21.93 9.81 -0.77
N ASN A 108 22.81 10.73 -1.14
CA ASN A 108 22.53 11.68 -2.21
C ASN A 108 22.41 11.00 -3.58
N ASP A 109 23.25 10.02 -3.88
CA ASP A 109 23.18 9.26 -5.13
C ASP A 109 21.87 8.44 -5.20
N PHE A 110 21.45 7.85 -4.09
CA PHE A 110 20.16 7.16 -3.99
C PHE A 110 18.99 8.11 -4.27
N ASN A 111 18.92 9.25 -3.58
CA ASN A 111 17.89 10.26 -3.78
C ASN A 111 17.88 10.83 -5.22
N ALA A 112 19.02 10.87 -5.90
CA ALA A 112 19.09 11.30 -7.29
C ALA A 112 18.57 10.23 -8.28
N ALA A 113 18.69 8.95 -7.93
CA ALA A 113 18.29 7.83 -8.77
C ALA A 113 16.82 7.44 -8.56
N GLU A 114 16.35 7.46 -7.31
CA GLU A 114 15.01 7.03 -6.94
C GLU A 114 14.03 8.20 -6.83
N ARG A 115 12.74 7.88 -6.85
CA ARG A 115 11.63 8.84 -6.79
C ARG A 115 10.66 8.42 -5.71
N PHE A 116 9.81 9.36 -5.29
CA PHE A 116 8.72 9.16 -4.35
C PHE A 116 9.10 8.99 -2.88
N SER A 117 10.35 8.64 -2.59
CA SER A 117 10.86 8.48 -1.22
C SER A 117 12.04 9.41 -1.00
N GLN A 118 12.29 9.73 0.25
CA GLN A 118 13.44 10.53 0.69
C GLN A 118 14.28 9.69 1.64
N ALA A 119 15.59 9.63 1.40
CA ALA A 119 16.55 9.00 2.31
C ALA A 119 17.43 10.05 2.99
N TYR A 120 17.79 9.83 4.25
CA TYR A 120 18.67 10.69 5.03
C TYR A 120 19.39 9.91 6.15
N ILE A 121 20.32 10.56 6.82
CA ILE A 121 20.93 10.10 8.06
C ILE A 121 20.31 10.93 9.18
N ASP A 122 19.72 10.28 10.16
CA ASP A 122 19.06 10.93 11.28
C ASP A 122 20.03 11.45 12.36
N ASP A 123 19.52 11.99 13.46
CA ASP A 123 20.31 12.54 14.56
C ASP A 123 21.07 11.46 15.35
N GLU A 124 20.65 10.21 15.26
CA GLU A 124 21.33 9.04 15.85
C GLU A 124 22.40 8.47 14.93
N ASN A 125 22.57 9.04 13.76
CA ASN A 125 23.44 8.64 12.65
C ASN A 125 22.98 7.35 11.95
N ASP A 126 21.73 7.00 12.03
CA ASP A 126 21.13 5.87 11.39
C ASP A 126 20.57 6.24 10.00
N PRO A 127 20.72 5.39 8.98
CA PRO A 127 20.09 5.62 7.68
C PRO A 127 18.60 5.35 7.76
N VAL A 128 17.86 6.26 7.17
CA VAL A 128 16.39 6.26 7.14
C VAL A 128 15.90 6.46 5.74
N ILE A 129 14.77 5.83 5.41
CA ILE A 129 13.97 6.13 4.23
C ILE A 129 12.52 6.39 4.62
N GLU A 130 11.91 7.41 4.02
CA GLU A 130 10.53 7.78 4.28
C GLU A 130 9.76 8.14 3.02
N GLN A 131 8.46 8.03 3.09
CA GLN A 131 7.55 8.52 2.06
C GLN A 131 6.29 9.11 2.70
N TRP A 132 5.96 10.34 2.33
CA TRP A 132 4.77 11.03 2.79
C TRP A 132 3.57 10.72 1.91
N VAL A 133 2.41 10.57 2.53
CA VAL A 133 1.12 10.36 1.87
C VAL A 133 0.15 11.40 2.40
N THR A 134 -0.32 12.30 1.54
CA THR A 134 -1.42 13.20 1.90
C THR A 134 -2.75 12.51 1.63
N LEU A 135 -3.67 12.69 2.57
CA LEU A 135 -5.06 12.23 2.47
C LEU A 135 -6.01 13.39 2.18
N GLU A 136 -5.50 14.63 2.21
CA GLU A 136 -6.29 15.81 1.88
C GLU A 136 -6.84 15.71 0.44
N GLY A 137 -8.15 15.91 0.29
CA GLY A 137 -8.84 15.66 -0.97
C GLY A 137 -9.12 14.18 -1.26
N GLY A 138 -8.56 13.28 -0.47
CA GLY A 138 -8.76 11.82 -0.48
C GLY A 138 -7.95 11.06 -1.52
N ILE A 139 -7.68 9.81 -1.20
CA ILE A 139 -7.09 8.80 -2.10
C ILE A 139 -7.94 7.52 -2.05
N SER A 140 -7.83 6.66 -3.05
CA SER A 140 -8.46 5.34 -2.96
C SER A 140 -7.60 4.38 -2.13
N ASP A 141 -8.26 3.38 -1.51
CA ASP A 141 -7.62 2.24 -0.85
C ASP A 141 -6.59 1.56 -1.76
N VAL A 142 -6.96 1.34 -3.02
CA VAL A 142 -6.06 0.76 -4.04
C VAL A 142 -4.82 1.63 -4.27
N ASN A 143 -4.98 2.98 -4.30
CA ASN A 143 -3.85 3.88 -4.45
C ASN A 143 -2.93 3.82 -3.23
N PHE A 144 -3.51 3.81 -2.02
CA PHE A 144 -2.74 3.68 -0.78
C PHE A 144 -1.93 2.38 -0.75
N ILE A 145 -2.55 1.23 -1.00
CA ILE A 145 -1.85 -0.07 -1.01
C ILE A 145 -0.77 -0.13 -2.08
N ASN A 146 -1.01 0.42 -3.28
CA ASN A 146 0.03 0.53 -4.31
C ASN A 146 1.18 1.43 -3.87
N THR A 147 0.90 2.48 -3.08
CA THR A 147 1.95 3.35 -2.52
C THR A 147 2.80 2.58 -1.51
N VAL A 148 2.19 1.79 -0.61
CA VAL A 148 2.91 0.92 0.33
C VAL A 148 3.78 -0.10 -0.42
N ALA A 149 3.22 -0.78 -1.43
CA ALA A 149 3.97 -1.76 -2.22
C ALA A 149 5.14 -1.12 -2.98
N THR A 150 4.94 0.09 -3.55
CA THR A 150 6.01 0.83 -4.23
C THR A 150 7.09 1.28 -3.25
N PHE A 151 6.71 1.69 -2.05
CA PHE A 151 7.65 2.02 -0.98
C PHE A 151 8.49 0.79 -0.60
N GLY A 152 7.88 -0.40 -0.49
CA GLY A 152 8.61 -1.66 -0.26
C GLY A 152 9.70 -1.92 -1.30
N LEU A 153 9.39 -1.75 -2.59
CA LEU A 153 10.40 -1.88 -3.65
C LEU A 153 11.53 -0.84 -3.52
N THR A 154 11.25 0.31 -2.94
CA THR A 154 12.25 1.36 -2.72
C THR A 154 13.08 1.07 -1.47
N VAL A 155 12.48 0.43 -0.45
CA VAL A 155 13.18 -0.09 0.74
C VAL A 155 14.22 -1.12 0.32
N ASP A 156 13.86 -2.16 -0.46
CA ASP A 156 14.81 -3.16 -0.98
C ASP A 156 16.02 -2.52 -1.66
N LYS A 157 15.78 -1.54 -2.53
CA LYS A 157 16.87 -0.83 -3.23
C LYS A 157 17.72 0.02 -2.30
N PHE A 158 17.13 0.57 -1.25
CA PHE A 158 17.88 1.36 -0.29
C PHE A 158 18.77 0.47 0.57
N GLU A 159 18.29 -0.69 1.00
CA GLU A 159 19.07 -1.71 1.69
C GLU A 159 20.30 -2.15 0.87
N ASP A 160 20.09 -2.43 -0.42
CA ASP A 160 21.19 -2.71 -1.34
C ASP A 160 22.20 -1.56 -1.40
N ALA A 161 21.72 -0.31 -1.49
CA ALA A 161 22.56 0.88 -1.61
C ALA A 161 23.39 1.17 -0.34
N ILE A 162 22.84 0.89 0.85
CA ILE A 162 23.53 1.09 2.14
C ILE A 162 24.34 -0.13 2.58
N GLY A 163 24.16 -1.28 1.90
CA GLY A 163 24.84 -2.53 2.22
C GLY A 163 24.26 -3.20 3.48
N TRP A 164 22.97 -3.00 3.75
CA TRP A 164 22.28 -3.68 4.84
C TRP A 164 22.26 -5.19 4.60
N GLN A 165 22.52 -5.95 5.64
CA GLN A 165 22.40 -7.41 5.68
C GLN A 165 21.77 -7.78 7.01
N GLU A 166 20.68 -8.55 6.97
CA GLU A 166 20.08 -9.13 8.17
C GLU A 166 21.04 -9.99 8.98
#